data_d3f37012b934f6dbb332446c3426869c
#
_entry.id   d3f37012b934f6dbb332446c3426869c
#
_cell.length_a   1.000
_cell.length_b   1.000
_cell.length_c   1.000
_cell.angle_alpha   90.00
_cell.angle_beta   90.00
_cell.angle_gamma   90.00
#
_symmetry.space_group_name_H-M   'P 1'
#
loop_
_entity.id
_entity.type
_entity.pdbx_description
1 polymer ?
#
loop_
_entity_poly.entity_id
_entity_poly.type
_entity_poly.pdbx_seq_one_letter_code
_entity_poly.pdbx_strand_id
1 'polypeptide(L)'
;VQQGSTLFHGGRNSLFILLIGLLLLTGCETPIVTQTPADRAAIASAIGRETPGNYFIGRRLYKVDYKMWGWVKKPGEPWKQSRLVMFNEQKMLAPDRARNAIGSDNNYEYKLSGYFSSDKVYEPASDTIYPEFVLTGASVISTNPPLIYPDARWVDPTIRLLLPPQY
;
A
#
# COMPACT_ATOMS: atom_id res chain seq x y z
N VAL A 1 48.78 27.78 -61.15
CA VAL A 1 49.01 28.30 -59.80
C VAL A 1 47.69 28.88 -59.32
N GLN A 2 46.88 28.17 -58.46
CA GLN A 2 45.95 28.84 -57.55
C GLN A 2 45.55 27.84 -56.43
N GLN A 3 45.93 28.20 -55.22
CA GLN A 3 45.56 27.50 -53.98
C GLN A 3 44.13 27.84 -53.62
N GLY A 4 43.32 26.84 -53.34
CA GLY A 4 42.00 26.96 -52.76
C GLY A 4 42.04 26.46 -51.32
N SER A 5 41.85 27.36 -50.38
CA SER A 5 41.74 27.12 -48.93
C SER A 5 40.33 26.63 -48.59
N THR A 6 40.18 25.43 -48.10
CA THR A 6 38.94 24.92 -47.52
C THR A 6 38.85 25.30 -46.02
N LEU A 7 37.92 26.18 -45.71
CA LEU A 7 37.57 26.56 -44.34
C LEU A 7 36.75 25.42 -43.67
N PHE A 8 37.30 24.93 -42.58
CA PHE A 8 36.60 24.02 -41.67
C PHE A 8 35.48 24.78 -40.92
N HIS A 9 34.22 24.48 -41.24
CA HIS A 9 33.05 24.91 -40.48
C HIS A 9 32.36 23.69 -39.86
N GLY A 10 32.94 23.12 -38.80
CA GLY A 10 32.41 21.87 -38.23
C GLY A 10 32.31 21.81 -36.69
N GLY A 11 32.57 22.93 -35.99
CA GLY A 11 32.74 22.84 -34.51
C GLY A 11 31.58 23.32 -33.63
N ARG A 12 30.59 24.02 -34.17
CA ARG A 12 29.55 24.67 -33.30
C ARG A 12 28.24 23.87 -33.13
N ASN A 13 27.92 23.01 -34.08
CA ASN A 13 26.65 22.28 -34.03
C ASN A 13 26.70 21.00 -33.13
N SER A 14 27.88 20.37 -32.99
CA SER A 14 28.07 19.21 -32.15
C SER A 14 27.91 19.49 -30.64
N LEU A 15 28.33 20.68 -30.19
CA LEU A 15 28.23 21.08 -28.79
C LEU A 15 26.77 21.36 -28.38
N PHE A 16 25.96 21.92 -29.31
CA PHE A 16 24.55 22.20 -29.07
C PHE A 16 23.72 20.90 -28.99
N ILE A 17 24.03 19.91 -29.81
CA ILE A 17 23.32 18.61 -29.79
C ILE A 17 23.65 17.86 -28.49
N LEU A 18 24.85 17.93 -27.98
CA LEU A 18 25.26 17.33 -26.71
C LEU A 18 24.56 17.99 -25.50
N LEU A 19 24.38 19.31 -25.53
CA LEU A 19 23.71 20.06 -24.45
C LEU A 19 22.18 19.77 -24.42
N ILE A 20 21.55 19.60 -25.58
CA ILE A 20 20.12 19.24 -25.67
C ILE A 20 19.88 17.80 -25.22
N GLY A 21 20.81 16.88 -25.52
CA GLY A 21 20.73 15.48 -25.06
C GLY A 21 20.83 15.33 -23.54
N LEU A 22 21.54 16.22 -22.84
CA LEU A 22 21.71 16.14 -21.39
C LEU A 22 20.49 16.69 -20.61
N LEU A 23 19.66 17.52 -21.25
CA LEU A 23 18.44 18.08 -20.65
C LEU A 23 17.23 17.13 -20.67
N LEU A 24 17.29 16.03 -21.42
CA LEU A 24 16.21 15.05 -21.53
C LEU A 24 16.29 13.91 -20.49
N LEU A 25 17.32 13.89 -19.64
CA LEU A 25 17.53 12.86 -18.61
C LEU A 25 17.01 13.26 -17.22
N THR A 26 16.30 14.37 -17.08
CA THR A 26 15.55 14.64 -15.85
C THR A 26 14.30 13.76 -15.86
N GLY A 27 14.48 12.50 -15.52
CA GLY A 27 13.38 11.62 -15.17
C GLY A 27 12.59 12.30 -14.05
N CYS A 28 11.31 12.61 -14.27
CA CYS A 28 10.41 12.99 -13.20
C CYS A 28 10.28 11.79 -12.25
N GLU A 29 11.15 11.71 -11.25
CA GLU A 29 10.89 10.84 -10.11
C GLU A 29 9.67 11.42 -9.40
N THR A 30 8.52 10.76 -9.54
CA THR A 30 7.34 11.08 -8.74
C THR A 30 7.71 10.89 -7.27
N PRO A 31 7.57 11.92 -6.42
CA PRO A 31 7.96 11.79 -5.02
C PRO A 31 7.10 10.70 -4.36
N ILE A 32 7.77 9.76 -3.69
CA ILE A 32 7.06 8.73 -2.91
C ILE A 32 6.37 9.43 -1.74
N VAL A 33 5.04 9.30 -1.68
CA VAL A 33 4.27 9.81 -0.56
C VAL A 33 4.66 9.02 0.70
N THR A 34 5.21 9.71 1.69
CA THR A 34 5.63 9.13 2.96
C THR A 34 4.73 9.57 4.10
N GLN A 35 4.65 8.75 5.16
CA GLN A 35 3.90 9.09 6.36
C GLN A 35 4.48 10.34 7.03
N THR A 36 3.65 11.36 7.19
CA THR A 36 4.03 12.64 7.80
C THR A 36 3.89 12.63 9.32
N PRO A 37 4.48 13.60 10.05
CA PRO A 37 4.17 13.81 11.47
C PRO A 37 2.69 14.07 11.73
N ALA A 38 1.99 14.76 10.81
CA ALA A 38 0.55 15.00 10.89
C ALA A 38 -0.26 13.70 10.79
N ASP A 39 0.12 12.79 9.89
CA ASP A 39 -0.50 11.46 9.78
C ASP A 39 -0.34 10.67 11.08
N ARG A 40 0.84 10.68 11.67
CA ARG A 40 1.09 10.00 12.95
C ARG A 40 0.24 10.58 14.09
N ALA A 41 0.11 11.90 14.16
CA ALA A 41 -0.73 12.57 15.15
C ALA A 41 -2.21 12.24 14.93
N ALA A 42 -2.69 12.24 13.68
CA ALA A 42 -4.05 11.88 13.32
C ALA A 42 -4.36 10.41 13.67
N ILE A 43 -3.45 9.49 13.41
CA ILE A 43 -3.57 8.07 13.80
C ILE A 43 -3.65 7.93 15.32
N ALA A 44 -2.75 8.56 16.06
CA ALA A 44 -2.77 8.51 17.53
C ALA A 44 -4.08 9.06 18.10
N SER A 45 -4.56 10.19 17.56
CA SER A 45 -5.86 10.77 17.93
C SER A 45 -7.04 9.85 17.59
N ALA A 46 -7.01 9.18 16.43
CA ALA A 46 -8.05 8.23 16.04
C ALA A 46 -8.10 7.05 17.02
N ILE A 47 -6.94 6.44 17.32
CA ILE A 47 -6.83 5.35 18.31
C ILE A 47 -7.37 5.77 19.67
N GLY A 48 -7.05 6.99 20.12
CA GLY A 48 -7.53 7.52 21.42
C GLY A 48 -9.05 7.71 21.49
N ARG A 49 -9.75 7.75 20.37
CA ARG A 49 -11.22 7.82 20.28
C ARG A 49 -11.91 6.48 20.13
N GLU A 50 -11.13 5.40 19.90
CA GLU A 50 -11.70 4.06 19.76
C GLU A 50 -12.26 3.57 21.10
N THR A 51 -13.54 3.22 21.12
CA THR A 51 -14.21 2.74 22.33
C THR A 51 -13.98 1.25 22.49
N PRO A 52 -13.58 0.75 23.67
CA PRO A 52 -13.50 -0.69 23.93
C PRO A 52 -14.81 -1.40 23.61
N GLY A 53 -14.73 -2.62 23.07
CA GLY A 53 -15.90 -3.39 22.70
C GLY A 53 -15.56 -4.74 22.06
N ASN A 54 -16.56 -5.55 21.85
CA ASN A 54 -16.41 -6.87 21.20
C ASN A 54 -16.42 -6.72 19.66
N TYR A 55 -15.43 -6.01 19.13
CA TYR A 55 -15.21 -5.82 17.70
C TYR A 55 -13.71 -5.59 17.45
N PHE A 56 -13.34 -5.49 16.18
CA PHE A 56 -11.99 -5.20 15.74
C PHE A 56 -11.98 -3.97 14.84
N ILE A 57 -10.82 -3.35 14.72
CA ILE A 57 -10.54 -2.32 13.71
C ILE A 57 -9.67 -2.98 12.64
N GLY A 58 -10.11 -2.89 11.39
CA GLY A 58 -9.39 -3.46 10.25
C GLY A 58 -8.97 -2.41 9.25
N ARG A 59 -7.78 -2.58 8.67
CA ARG A 59 -7.32 -1.80 7.53
C ARG A 59 -7.18 -2.76 6.34
N ARG A 60 -7.99 -2.55 5.29
CA ARG A 60 -7.95 -3.38 4.10
C ARG A 60 -6.60 -3.24 3.39
N LEU A 61 -6.00 -4.36 3.00
CA LEU A 61 -4.80 -4.41 2.18
C LEU A 61 -5.06 -5.31 0.98
N TYR A 62 -5.26 -4.69 -0.18
CA TYR A 62 -5.42 -5.40 -1.44
C TYR A 62 -4.12 -5.36 -2.24
N LYS A 63 -3.74 -6.51 -2.75
CA LYS A 63 -2.66 -6.67 -3.73
C LYS A 63 -3.19 -7.54 -4.88
N VAL A 64 -2.74 -7.30 -6.10
CA VAL A 64 -3.20 -8.03 -7.29
C VAL A 64 -2.97 -9.54 -7.15
N ASP A 65 -1.82 -9.92 -6.58
CA ASP A 65 -1.43 -11.32 -6.38
C ASP A 65 -2.15 -12.00 -5.20
N TYR A 66 -2.60 -11.18 -4.21
CA TYR A 66 -3.21 -11.66 -2.97
C TYR A 66 -4.59 -11.10 -2.85
N LYS A 67 -5.62 -11.47 -2.44
CA LYS A 67 -6.93 -10.81 -2.57
C LYS A 67 -7.65 -10.54 -1.26
N MET A 68 -7.38 -11.31 -0.21
CA MET A 68 -8.20 -11.33 1.00
C MET A 68 -7.44 -10.90 2.25
N TRP A 69 -6.57 -9.91 2.13
CA TRP A 69 -5.73 -9.44 3.23
C TRP A 69 -6.29 -8.21 3.92
N GLY A 70 -5.93 -8.10 5.20
CA GLY A 70 -6.08 -6.88 5.97
C GLY A 70 -5.34 -6.95 7.28
N TRP A 71 -4.99 -5.79 7.81
CA TRP A 71 -4.48 -5.64 9.15
C TRP A 71 -5.64 -5.56 10.13
N VAL A 72 -5.58 -6.32 11.22
CA VAL A 72 -6.65 -6.40 12.21
C VAL A 72 -6.07 -6.20 13.62
N LYS A 73 -6.67 -5.31 14.39
CA LYS A 73 -6.31 -5.01 15.78
C LYS A 73 -7.56 -4.89 16.67
N LYS A 74 -7.39 -4.94 17.98
CA LYS A 74 -8.46 -4.56 18.91
C LYS A 74 -8.57 -3.04 19.02
N PRO A 75 -9.74 -2.51 19.39
CA PRO A 75 -9.89 -1.09 19.69
C PRO A 75 -8.90 -0.63 20.77
N GLY A 76 -8.30 0.55 20.58
CA GLY A 76 -7.30 1.13 21.46
C GLY A 76 -5.88 0.61 21.28
N GLU A 77 -5.66 -0.50 20.59
CA GLU A 77 -4.32 -1.00 20.29
C GLU A 77 -3.64 -0.15 19.19
N PRO A 78 -2.33 0.11 19.28
CA PRO A 78 -1.60 0.76 18.20
C PRO A 78 -1.48 -0.18 16.98
N TRP A 79 -1.39 0.38 15.77
CA TRP A 79 -1.28 -0.39 14.52
C TRP A 79 -0.07 -1.34 14.48
N LYS A 80 1.00 -1.04 15.21
CA LYS A 80 2.16 -1.96 15.33
C LYS A 80 1.82 -3.28 16.00
N GLN A 81 0.70 -3.39 16.70
CA GLN A 81 0.20 -4.61 17.33
C GLN A 81 -0.86 -5.31 16.46
N SER A 82 -1.22 -4.72 15.31
CA SER A 82 -2.15 -5.37 14.38
C SER A 82 -1.52 -6.61 13.77
N ARG A 83 -2.39 -7.51 13.35
CA ARG A 83 -1.99 -8.75 12.66
C ARG A 83 -2.43 -8.67 11.20
N LEU A 84 -1.52 -8.99 10.29
CA LEU A 84 -1.90 -9.24 8.91
C LEU A 84 -2.57 -10.60 8.82
N VAL A 85 -3.76 -10.64 8.24
CA VAL A 85 -4.61 -11.84 8.22
C VAL A 85 -5.10 -12.16 6.82
N MET A 86 -5.43 -13.43 6.59
CA MET A 86 -6.32 -13.85 5.52
C MET A 86 -7.75 -13.83 6.04
N PHE A 87 -8.67 -13.18 5.32
CA PHE A 87 -10.09 -13.19 5.68
C PHE A 87 -10.76 -14.48 5.20
N ASN A 88 -11.37 -15.19 6.15
CA ASN A 88 -12.32 -16.25 5.82
C ASN A 88 -13.70 -15.61 5.62
N GLU A 89 -14.18 -15.67 4.38
CA GLU A 89 -15.42 -15.04 3.93
C GLU A 89 -16.60 -16.02 3.80
N GLN A 90 -16.50 -17.20 4.38
CA GLN A 90 -17.58 -18.20 4.30
C GLN A 90 -18.89 -17.75 4.94
N LYS A 91 -18.81 -16.89 5.98
CA LYS A 91 -19.98 -16.33 6.66
C LYS A 91 -20.43 -15.00 6.08
N MET A 92 -19.50 -14.21 5.57
CA MET A 92 -19.76 -12.90 4.99
C MET A 92 -18.64 -12.54 4.01
N LEU A 93 -19.00 -12.14 2.81
CA LEU A 93 -18.03 -11.59 1.87
C LEU A 93 -17.49 -10.24 2.36
N ALA A 94 -16.21 -9.96 2.11
CA ALA A 94 -15.66 -8.63 2.31
C ALA A 94 -16.41 -7.60 1.44
N PRO A 95 -16.50 -6.33 1.89
CA PRO A 95 -17.33 -5.32 1.22
C PRO A 95 -17.03 -5.10 -0.26
N ASP A 96 -15.77 -5.16 -0.68
CA ASP A 96 -15.36 -5.05 -2.08
C ASP A 96 -15.85 -6.23 -2.92
N ARG A 97 -15.79 -7.43 -2.37
CA ARG A 97 -16.28 -8.65 -3.03
C ARG A 97 -17.80 -8.70 -3.09
N ALA A 98 -18.48 -8.29 -2.01
CA ALA A 98 -19.93 -8.21 -1.98
C ALA A 98 -20.49 -7.24 -3.04
N ARG A 99 -19.72 -6.23 -3.41
CA ARG A 99 -20.06 -5.28 -4.50
C ARG A 99 -19.54 -5.69 -5.87
N ASN A 100 -18.89 -6.85 -5.99
CA ASN A 100 -18.19 -7.29 -7.20
C ASN A 100 -17.15 -6.27 -7.72
N ALA A 101 -16.47 -5.60 -6.81
CA ALA A 101 -15.50 -4.53 -7.07
C ALA A 101 -14.21 -4.77 -6.29
N ILE A 102 -13.56 -5.92 -6.56
CA ILE A 102 -12.39 -6.40 -5.84
C ILE A 102 -11.29 -5.34 -5.83
N GLY A 103 -10.79 -5.03 -4.61
CA GLY A 103 -9.74 -4.05 -4.38
C GLY A 103 -10.22 -2.59 -4.34
N SER A 104 -11.51 -2.32 -4.58
CA SER A 104 -12.06 -0.95 -4.55
C SER A 104 -12.01 -0.31 -3.16
N ASP A 105 -11.77 -1.09 -2.12
CA ASP A 105 -11.67 -0.66 -0.72
C ASP A 105 -10.25 -0.76 -0.16
N ASN A 106 -9.23 -0.83 -1.03
CA ASN A 106 -7.86 -0.86 -0.58
C ASN A 106 -7.55 0.34 0.34
N ASN A 107 -6.88 0.08 1.46
CA ASN A 107 -6.59 1.03 2.54
C ASN A 107 -7.82 1.58 3.29
N TYR A 108 -9.05 1.16 3.01
CA TYR A 108 -10.21 1.57 3.82
C TYR A 108 -10.09 1.02 5.24
N GLU A 109 -10.62 1.79 6.19
CA GLU A 109 -10.70 1.39 7.60
C GLU A 109 -12.12 0.94 7.94
N TYR A 110 -12.20 -0.20 8.61
CA TYR A 110 -13.45 -0.85 8.95
C TYR A 110 -13.55 -1.15 10.44
N LYS A 111 -14.75 -1.04 10.98
CA LYS A 111 -15.17 -1.76 12.18
C LYS A 111 -15.58 -3.16 11.74
N LEU A 112 -14.91 -4.18 12.28
CA LEU A 112 -15.10 -5.57 11.91
C LEU A 112 -15.74 -6.33 13.07
N SER A 113 -16.72 -7.18 12.73
CA SER A 113 -17.18 -8.28 13.57
C SER A 113 -16.57 -9.58 13.08
N GLY A 114 -16.15 -10.46 14.00
CA GLY A 114 -15.50 -11.69 13.65
C GLY A 114 -14.61 -12.22 14.75
N TYR A 115 -13.77 -13.18 14.41
CA TYR A 115 -12.84 -13.79 15.36
C TYR A 115 -11.65 -14.42 14.65
N PHE A 116 -10.52 -14.51 15.34
CA PHE A 116 -9.39 -15.31 14.89
C PHE A 116 -9.73 -16.79 15.09
N SER A 117 -9.64 -17.59 14.04
CA SER A 117 -9.75 -19.05 14.15
C SER A 117 -8.43 -19.64 14.67
N SER A 118 -8.43 -20.95 14.95
CA SER A 118 -7.21 -21.72 15.19
C SER A 118 -6.42 -22.00 13.91
N ASP A 119 -7.05 -21.80 12.75
CA ASP A 119 -6.49 -22.16 11.46
C ASP A 119 -5.51 -21.11 10.97
N LYS A 120 -4.64 -21.54 10.08
CA LYS A 120 -3.67 -20.72 9.39
C LYS A 120 -3.74 -21.00 7.90
N VAL A 121 -3.59 -19.98 7.10
CA VAL A 121 -3.68 -20.06 5.64
C VAL A 121 -2.30 -19.86 5.04
N TYR A 122 -1.84 -20.85 4.30
CA TYR A 122 -0.64 -20.68 3.46
C TYR A 122 -1.01 -19.89 2.21
N GLU A 123 -0.26 -18.83 1.96
CA GLU A 123 -0.44 -17.97 0.79
C GLU A 123 0.79 -18.11 -0.13
N PRO A 124 0.60 -18.73 -1.33
CA PRO A 124 1.72 -19.11 -2.20
C PRO A 124 2.48 -17.93 -2.81
N ALA A 125 1.82 -16.79 -3.06
CA ALA A 125 2.47 -15.66 -3.72
C ALA A 125 3.47 -14.95 -2.81
N SER A 126 3.28 -14.99 -1.47
CA SER A 126 4.19 -14.46 -0.47
C SER A 126 5.06 -15.54 0.20
N ASP A 127 4.81 -16.83 -0.12
CA ASP A 127 5.43 -17.98 0.56
C ASP A 127 5.36 -17.87 2.09
N THR A 128 4.18 -17.49 2.60
CA THR A 128 4.00 -17.17 4.02
C THR A 128 2.69 -17.74 4.55
N ILE A 129 2.69 -18.07 5.83
CA ILE A 129 1.51 -18.56 6.56
C ILE A 129 0.92 -17.42 7.38
N TYR A 130 -0.36 -17.11 7.14
CA TYR A 130 -1.09 -16.07 7.84
C TYR A 130 -2.12 -16.63 8.81
N PRO A 131 -2.39 -15.94 9.92
CA PRO A 131 -3.56 -16.25 10.73
C PRO A 131 -4.84 -16.00 9.93
N GLU A 132 -5.83 -16.85 10.17
CA GLU A 132 -7.16 -16.67 9.60
C GLU A 132 -8.02 -15.79 10.50
N PHE A 133 -8.79 -14.87 9.88
CA PHE A 133 -9.84 -14.11 10.56
C PHE A 133 -11.19 -14.38 9.89
N VAL A 134 -12.11 -15.00 10.64
CA VAL A 134 -13.47 -15.29 10.16
C VAL A 134 -14.29 -14.02 10.23
N LEU A 135 -14.65 -13.48 9.07
CA LEU A 135 -15.43 -12.25 8.95
C LEU A 135 -16.93 -12.55 9.13
N THR A 136 -17.59 -11.82 10.03
CA THR A 136 -19.04 -11.92 10.27
C THR A 136 -19.77 -10.59 10.15
N GLY A 137 -19.05 -9.48 10.05
CA GLY A 137 -19.59 -8.14 9.85
C GLY A 137 -18.50 -7.14 9.51
N ALA A 138 -18.85 -6.14 8.69
CA ALA A 138 -17.97 -5.03 8.36
C ALA A 138 -18.77 -3.76 8.13
N SER A 139 -18.35 -2.67 8.76
CA SER A 139 -18.88 -1.32 8.49
C SER A 139 -17.73 -0.33 8.32
N VAL A 140 -17.84 0.56 7.34
CA VAL A 140 -16.80 1.54 7.02
C VAL A 140 -16.66 2.55 8.16
N ILE A 141 -15.42 2.76 8.63
CA ILE A 141 -15.05 3.87 9.51
C ILE A 141 -14.56 5.04 8.66
N SER A 142 -13.65 4.76 7.72
CA SER A 142 -13.09 5.79 6.83
C SER A 142 -12.71 5.20 5.47
N THR A 143 -13.00 5.93 4.42
CA THR A 143 -12.56 5.60 3.04
C THR A 143 -11.22 6.25 2.68
N ASN A 144 -10.77 7.21 3.47
CA ASN A 144 -9.48 7.90 3.28
C ASN A 144 -8.79 8.13 4.63
N PRO A 145 -8.43 7.06 5.36
CA PRO A 145 -7.72 7.20 6.63
C PRO A 145 -6.27 7.58 6.40
N PRO A 146 -5.59 8.20 7.39
CA PRO A 146 -4.16 8.47 7.32
C PRO A 146 -3.34 7.21 7.05
N LEU A 147 -2.24 7.34 6.33
CA LEU A 147 -1.38 6.23 5.96
C LEU A 147 -0.71 5.61 7.21
N ILE A 148 -1.00 4.34 7.50
CA ILE A 148 -0.38 3.61 8.63
C ILE A 148 1.00 3.02 8.30
N TYR A 149 1.39 3.06 7.03
CA TYR A 149 2.65 2.52 6.51
C TYR A 149 3.71 3.60 6.40
N PRO A 150 5.01 3.23 6.34
CA PRO A 150 6.09 4.18 6.14
C PRO A 150 5.94 5.02 4.87
N ASP A 151 5.41 4.42 3.81
CA ASP A 151 5.16 5.09 2.53
C ASP A 151 4.01 4.43 1.73
N ALA A 152 3.57 5.11 0.67
CA ALA A 152 2.42 4.69 -0.14
C ALA A 152 2.63 3.40 -0.95
N ARG A 153 3.87 2.94 -1.15
CA ARG A 153 4.16 1.69 -1.87
C ARG A 153 3.56 0.47 -1.18
N TRP A 154 3.39 0.56 0.15
CA TRP A 154 2.75 -0.50 0.92
C TRP A 154 1.30 -0.75 0.50
N VAL A 155 0.58 0.29 0.10
CA VAL A 155 -0.82 0.20 -0.35
C VAL A 155 -0.97 0.18 -1.86
N ASP A 156 0.10 0.32 -2.64
CA ASP A 156 0.04 0.17 -4.08
C ASP A 156 -0.33 -1.27 -4.43
N PRO A 157 -1.46 -1.51 -5.12
CA PRO A 157 -1.93 -2.87 -5.40
C PRO A 157 -1.02 -3.66 -6.34
N THR A 158 -0.15 -2.99 -7.10
CA THR A 158 0.73 -3.60 -8.10
C THR A 158 2.10 -3.98 -7.54
N ILE A 159 2.48 -3.40 -6.40
CA ILE A 159 3.76 -3.70 -5.75
C ILE A 159 3.58 -4.91 -4.83
N ARG A 160 4.37 -5.96 -5.07
CA ARG A 160 4.38 -7.16 -4.23
C ARG A 160 4.86 -6.81 -2.82
N LEU A 161 4.11 -7.25 -1.81
CA LEU A 161 4.52 -7.10 -0.43
C LEU A 161 5.51 -8.24 -0.08
N LEU A 162 6.75 -7.87 0.21
CA LEU A 162 7.73 -8.78 0.81
C LEU A 162 7.77 -8.47 2.30
N LEU A 163 7.20 -9.35 3.11
CA LEU A 163 7.34 -9.25 4.56
C LEU A 163 8.77 -9.61 4.95
N PRO A 164 9.37 -8.88 5.92
CA PRO A 164 10.62 -9.33 6.50
C PRO A 164 10.41 -10.71 7.14
N PRO A 165 11.42 -11.60 7.12
CA PRO A 165 11.31 -12.90 7.77
C PRO A 165 10.89 -12.70 9.23
N GLN A 166 9.83 -13.40 9.64
CA GLN A 166 9.42 -13.43 11.03
C GLN A 166 10.34 -14.42 11.74
N TYR A 167 11.23 -13.92 12.57
CA TYR A 167 12.10 -14.71 13.43
C TYR A 167 11.38 -15.12 14.71
#